data_dfe1c5264c9688ee882aaa9a3a95087d
#
_entry.id   dfe1c5264c9688ee882aaa9a3a95087d
#
_cell.length_a   1.000
_cell.length_b   1.000
_cell.length_c   1.000
_cell.angle_alpha   90.00
_cell.angle_beta   90.00
_cell.angle_gamma   90.00
#
_symmetry.space_group_name_H-M   'P 1'
#
loop_
_entity.id
_entity.type
_entity.pdbx_description
1 polymer ?
#
loop_
_entity_poly.entity_id
_entity_poly.type
_entity_poly.pdbx_seq_one_letter_code
_entity_poly.pdbx_strand_id
1 'polypeptide(L)'
;MERFFAVIVIIWIYFSSLAAKTYIVSVGIADYPDRQNDLRVSANDAMTISGIFTKNGNAMVDCFVNSDVTIKKVCTAMCNTFAKASPSDAIILYFSGHGVPGGLVCYDGVLYYSSVLSIMKQSKAQQKMIFVDACFAGKMRNTNKRNTNYSKENVMFFLSSRSTEKSLETPRQTGFKNSLFTVFLERGLRGGADTNKDRVITAKEIYNFVHQGVVEASGNRQHPVMWGKFDGNMPVIKW
;
A
#
# COMPACT_ATOMS: atom_id res chain seq x y z
N MET A 1 -41.73 24.91 53.35
CA MET A 1 -40.88 25.27 52.21
C MET A 1 -39.82 24.18 52.07
N GLU A 2 -40.13 23.16 51.30
CA GLU A 2 -39.19 22.04 51.02
C GLU A 2 -38.34 22.39 49.79
N ARG A 3 -37.03 22.42 49.97
CA ARG A 3 -36.07 22.66 48.89
C ARG A 3 -35.72 21.33 48.26
N PHE A 4 -36.22 21.06 47.05
CA PHE A 4 -35.76 19.94 46.18
C PHE A 4 -34.35 20.28 45.63
N PHE A 5 -33.33 19.52 46.08
CA PHE A 5 -32.02 19.52 45.42
C PHE A 5 -32.08 18.53 44.25
N ALA A 6 -32.04 19.07 43.05
CA ALA A 6 -31.86 18.26 41.84
C ALA A 6 -30.38 17.88 41.72
N VAL A 7 -30.08 16.58 41.86
CA VAL A 7 -28.75 16.03 41.59
C VAL A 7 -28.63 15.78 40.09
N ILE A 8 -27.84 16.62 39.41
CA ILE A 8 -27.50 16.39 38.00
C ILE A 8 -26.37 15.37 37.94
N VAL A 9 -26.67 14.12 37.56
CA VAL A 9 -25.67 13.09 37.28
C VAL A 9 -25.14 13.33 35.85
N ILE A 10 -23.94 13.88 35.76
CA ILE A 10 -23.20 13.99 34.47
C ILE A 10 -22.59 12.63 34.16
N ILE A 11 -23.21 11.86 33.26
CA ILE A 11 -22.65 10.64 32.76
C ILE A 11 -21.59 11.01 31.70
N TRP A 12 -20.32 10.93 32.08
CA TRP A 12 -19.20 10.97 31.15
C TRP A 12 -19.16 9.67 30.36
N ILE A 13 -19.72 9.68 29.16
CA ILE A 13 -19.51 8.59 28.21
C ILE A 13 -18.08 8.71 27.72
N TYR A 14 -17.20 7.88 28.28
CA TYR A 14 -15.86 7.67 27.70
C TYR A 14 -16.03 6.99 26.34
N PHE A 15 -16.08 7.77 25.27
CA PHE A 15 -15.78 7.26 23.95
C PHE A 15 -14.30 6.91 23.96
N SER A 16 -13.98 5.66 24.29
CA SER A 16 -12.66 5.12 23.97
C SER A 16 -12.55 5.16 22.43
N SER A 17 -11.85 6.17 21.92
CA SER A 17 -11.46 6.23 20.53
C SER A 17 -10.62 4.97 20.26
N LEU A 18 -11.25 3.96 19.70
CA LEU A 18 -10.52 2.77 19.27
C LEU A 18 -9.49 3.26 18.24
N ALA A 19 -8.20 3.07 18.54
CA ALA A 19 -7.14 3.52 17.65
C ALA A 19 -7.36 2.92 16.24
N ALA A 20 -7.35 3.76 15.21
CA ALA A 20 -7.56 3.34 13.83
C ALA A 20 -6.56 2.23 13.46
N LYS A 21 -7.05 1.10 12.96
CA LYS A 21 -6.26 -0.06 12.56
C LYS A 21 -5.90 0.00 11.08
N THR A 22 -4.81 -0.67 10.72
CA THR A 22 -4.44 -0.87 9.32
C THR A 22 -4.65 -2.33 8.94
N TYR A 23 -5.34 -2.57 7.84
CA TYR A 23 -5.55 -3.89 7.25
C TYR A 23 -4.77 -3.95 5.95
N ILE A 24 -3.76 -4.83 5.88
CA ILE A 24 -2.86 -4.90 4.73
C ILE A 24 -2.84 -6.31 4.13
N VAL A 25 -2.96 -6.37 2.81
CA VAL A 25 -2.63 -7.54 2.00
C VAL A 25 -1.37 -7.22 1.24
N SER A 26 -0.29 -7.93 1.54
CA SER A 26 1.03 -7.76 0.94
C SER A 26 1.36 -8.95 0.05
N VAL A 27 1.74 -8.68 -1.18
CA VAL A 27 1.90 -9.68 -2.24
C VAL A 27 3.24 -9.50 -2.93
N GLY A 28 4.01 -10.59 -3.08
CA GLY A 28 5.29 -10.54 -3.77
C GLY A 28 5.60 -11.81 -4.55
N ILE A 29 5.94 -11.68 -5.84
CA ILE A 29 6.26 -12.82 -6.67
C ILE A 29 7.67 -12.64 -7.26
N ALA A 30 8.57 -13.52 -6.88
CA ALA A 30 9.91 -13.63 -7.43
C ALA A 30 10.06 -14.89 -8.28
N ASP A 31 9.36 -15.97 -7.93
CA ASP A 31 9.46 -17.30 -8.56
C ASP A 31 8.15 -17.57 -9.34
N TYR A 32 8.20 -17.41 -10.64
CA TYR A 32 7.07 -17.56 -11.57
C TYR A 32 7.03 -18.98 -12.16
N PRO A 33 5.87 -19.45 -12.71
CA PRO A 33 5.78 -20.76 -13.37
C PRO A 33 6.80 -20.95 -14.50
N ASP A 34 7.08 -19.89 -15.26
CA ASP A 34 8.14 -19.84 -16.25
C ASP A 34 9.37 -19.12 -15.66
N ARG A 35 10.44 -19.86 -15.44
CA ARG A 35 11.69 -19.35 -14.85
C ARG A 35 12.33 -18.18 -15.61
N GLN A 36 12.00 -17.99 -16.88
CA GLN A 36 12.47 -16.83 -17.65
C GLN A 36 11.88 -15.51 -17.13
N ASN A 37 10.77 -15.60 -16.38
CA ASN A 37 10.10 -14.47 -15.76
C ASN A 37 10.47 -14.28 -14.29
N ASP A 38 11.42 -15.05 -13.75
CA ASP A 38 11.80 -14.92 -12.36
C ASP A 38 12.39 -13.55 -12.06
N LEU A 39 12.01 -13.02 -10.90
CA LEU A 39 12.53 -11.81 -10.29
C LEU A 39 13.34 -12.18 -9.05
N ARG A 40 14.24 -11.30 -8.66
CA ARG A 40 15.16 -11.64 -7.57
C ARG A 40 14.64 -11.29 -6.18
N VAL A 41 13.89 -10.20 -6.05
CA VAL A 41 13.65 -9.58 -4.73
C VAL A 41 12.19 -9.39 -4.37
N SER A 42 11.25 -9.55 -5.30
CA SER A 42 9.84 -9.16 -5.10
C SER A 42 9.16 -9.91 -3.94
N ALA A 43 9.47 -11.19 -3.73
CA ALA A 43 8.96 -11.93 -2.57
C ALA A 43 9.48 -11.32 -1.25
N ASN A 44 10.77 -10.94 -1.21
CA ASN A 44 11.34 -10.29 -0.04
C ASN A 44 10.78 -8.88 0.20
N ASP A 45 10.44 -8.15 -0.86
CA ASP A 45 9.77 -6.85 -0.78
C ASP A 45 8.47 -6.96 0.01
N ALA A 46 7.61 -7.92 -0.35
CA ALA A 46 6.35 -8.15 0.34
C ALA A 46 6.53 -8.52 1.81
N MET A 47 7.49 -9.41 2.10
CA MET A 47 7.82 -9.80 3.48
C MET A 47 8.35 -8.61 4.30
N THR A 48 9.17 -7.74 3.70
CA THR A 48 9.71 -6.54 4.34
C THR A 48 8.58 -5.58 4.73
N ILE A 49 7.68 -5.26 3.81
CA ILE A 49 6.55 -4.37 4.07
C ILE A 49 5.60 -4.97 5.11
N SER A 50 5.27 -6.26 4.99
CA SER A 50 4.48 -6.99 6.00
C SER A 50 5.09 -6.87 7.39
N GLY A 51 6.41 -7.08 7.50
CA GLY A 51 7.14 -7.03 8.77
C GLY A 51 7.10 -5.65 9.44
N ILE A 52 7.05 -4.56 8.67
CA ILE A 52 6.93 -3.20 9.20
C ILE A 52 5.57 -3.03 9.88
N PHE A 53 4.49 -3.37 9.20
CA PHE A 53 3.14 -3.22 9.73
C PHE A 53 2.86 -4.19 10.89
N THR A 54 3.39 -5.42 10.83
CA THR A 54 3.28 -6.38 11.94
C THR A 54 3.97 -5.86 13.21
N LYS A 55 5.18 -5.28 13.08
CA LYS A 55 5.94 -4.73 14.21
C LYS A 55 5.30 -3.46 14.77
N ASN A 56 4.57 -2.72 13.99
CA ASN A 56 3.81 -1.56 14.43
C ASN A 56 2.71 -1.91 15.46
N GLY A 57 2.24 -3.16 15.46
CA GLY A 57 1.31 -3.70 16.46
C GLY A 57 -0.15 -3.29 16.29
N ASN A 58 -0.47 -2.35 15.40
CA ASN A 58 -1.83 -1.89 15.13
C ASN A 58 -2.29 -2.22 13.71
N ALA A 59 -1.84 -3.37 13.19
CA ALA A 59 -2.20 -3.82 11.87
C ALA A 59 -2.61 -5.31 11.84
N MET A 60 -3.52 -5.63 10.93
CA MET A 60 -3.81 -7.00 10.50
C MET A 60 -3.16 -7.22 9.15
N VAL A 61 -2.27 -8.20 9.07
CA VAL A 61 -1.38 -8.40 7.92
C VAL A 61 -1.57 -9.79 7.33
N ASP A 62 -1.93 -9.85 6.05
CA ASP A 62 -1.85 -11.06 5.23
C ASP A 62 -0.70 -10.90 4.23
N CYS A 63 0.19 -11.89 4.15
CA CYS A 63 1.33 -11.88 3.25
C CYS A 63 1.35 -13.14 2.40
N PHE A 64 1.44 -12.96 1.07
CA PHE A 64 1.52 -14.04 0.09
C PHE A 64 2.76 -13.86 -0.78
N VAL A 65 3.50 -14.95 -1.00
CA VAL A 65 4.69 -14.94 -1.83
C VAL A 65 4.70 -16.08 -2.85
N ASN A 66 5.28 -15.84 -4.02
CA ASN A 66 5.54 -16.82 -5.08
C ASN A 66 4.28 -17.63 -5.47
N SER A 67 4.31 -18.96 -5.42
CA SER A 67 3.20 -19.83 -5.81
C SER A 67 1.92 -19.65 -4.99
N ASP A 68 2.01 -19.02 -3.81
CA ASP A 68 0.81 -18.68 -3.02
C ASP A 68 0.05 -17.47 -3.58
N VAL A 69 0.66 -16.71 -4.48
CA VAL A 69 0.06 -15.52 -5.09
C VAL A 69 -0.82 -15.92 -6.27
N THR A 70 -1.92 -16.63 -6.01
CA THR A 70 -2.95 -16.90 -7.01
C THR A 70 -4.03 -15.82 -6.96
N ILE A 71 -4.65 -15.53 -8.11
CA ILE A 71 -5.73 -14.52 -8.23
C ILE A 71 -6.81 -14.80 -7.18
N LYS A 72 -7.23 -16.07 -7.06
CA LYS A 72 -8.26 -16.47 -6.09
C LYS A 72 -7.84 -16.19 -4.65
N LYS A 73 -6.61 -16.58 -4.24
CA LYS A 73 -6.14 -16.37 -2.86
C LYS A 73 -6.04 -14.87 -2.53
N VAL A 74 -5.44 -14.08 -3.43
CA VAL A 74 -5.28 -12.63 -3.23
C VAL A 74 -6.63 -11.93 -3.14
N CYS A 75 -7.55 -12.19 -4.07
CA CYS A 75 -8.89 -11.58 -4.02
C CYS A 75 -9.66 -11.99 -2.78
N THR A 76 -9.59 -13.27 -2.37
CA THR A 76 -10.26 -13.76 -1.16
C THR A 76 -9.70 -13.09 0.10
N ALA A 77 -8.37 -12.98 0.20
CA ALA A 77 -7.72 -12.29 1.31
C ALA A 77 -8.12 -10.81 1.36
N MET A 78 -8.07 -10.11 0.23
CA MET A 78 -8.52 -8.71 0.16
C MET A 78 -9.97 -8.56 0.60
N CYS A 79 -10.89 -9.39 0.09
CA CYS A 79 -12.30 -9.34 0.49
C CYS A 79 -12.47 -9.56 2.00
N ASN A 80 -11.87 -10.62 2.55
CA ASN A 80 -12.04 -11.00 3.94
C ASN A 80 -11.37 -10.02 4.91
N THR A 81 -10.18 -9.51 4.56
CA THR A 81 -9.40 -8.63 5.42
C THR A 81 -9.95 -7.21 5.39
N PHE A 82 -10.26 -6.69 4.20
CA PHE A 82 -10.77 -5.33 4.06
C PHE A 82 -12.24 -5.15 4.49
N ALA A 83 -13.02 -6.23 4.53
CA ALA A 83 -14.38 -6.20 5.07
C ALA A 83 -14.42 -5.94 6.58
N LYS A 84 -13.34 -6.21 7.31
CA LYS A 84 -13.24 -5.99 8.76
C LYS A 84 -13.01 -4.53 9.13
N ALA A 85 -12.60 -3.71 8.17
CA ALA A 85 -12.25 -2.32 8.41
C ALA A 85 -13.49 -1.46 8.67
N SER A 86 -13.40 -0.60 9.68
CA SER A 86 -14.34 0.48 9.98
C SER A 86 -14.01 1.74 9.16
N PRO A 87 -14.88 2.76 9.15
CA PRO A 87 -14.59 4.00 8.43
C PRO A 87 -13.32 4.74 8.88
N SER A 88 -12.91 4.60 10.13
CA SER A 88 -11.71 5.22 10.67
C SER A 88 -10.42 4.46 10.34
N ASP A 89 -10.53 3.20 9.88
CA ASP A 89 -9.41 2.33 9.59
C ASP A 89 -8.82 2.60 8.20
N ALA A 90 -7.61 2.04 7.97
CA ALA A 90 -6.94 2.06 6.70
C ALA A 90 -6.89 0.66 6.08
N ILE A 91 -7.01 0.58 4.76
CA ILE A 91 -6.76 -0.64 3.99
C ILE A 91 -5.64 -0.41 2.98
N ILE A 92 -4.74 -1.39 2.87
CA ILE A 92 -3.56 -1.32 2.02
C ILE A 92 -3.44 -2.60 1.18
N LEU A 93 -3.28 -2.43 -0.13
CA LEU A 93 -2.70 -3.46 -0.99
C LEU A 93 -1.26 -3.05 -1.30
N TYR A 94 -0.30 -3.91 -0.99
CA TYR A 94 1.07 -3.83 -1.48
C TYR A 94 1.31 -4.96 -2.48
N PHE A 95 1.91 -4.66 -3.62
CA PHE A 95 2.29 -5.64 -4.63
C PHE A 95 3.71 -5.37 -5.14
N SER A 96 4.54 -6.42 -5.18
CA SER A 96 5.83 -6.43 -5.87
C SER A 96 5.92 -7.62 -6.84
N GLY A 97 6.22 -7.35 -8.11
CA GLY A 97 6.25 -8.37 -9.16
C GLY A 97 6.16 -7.80 -10.56
N HIS A 98 5.79 -8.64 -11.52
CA HIS A 98 5.55 -8.18 -12.89
C HIS A 98 4.22 -7.42 -13.02
N GLY A 99 4.25 -6.35 -13.80
CA GLY A 99 3.07 -5.59 -14.21
C GLY A 99 2.87 -5.65 -15.73
N VAL A 100 1.60 -5.68 -16.12
CA VAL A 100 1.18 -5.55 -17.51
C VAL A 100 0.19 -4.40 -17.65
N PRO A 101 -0.06 -3.87 -18.88
CA PRO A 101 -1.11 -2.89 -19.05
C PRO A 101 -2.47 -3.44 -18.57
N GLY A 102 -3.02 -2.83 -17.52
CA GLY A 102 -4.33 -3.20 -16.97
C GLY A 102 -4.29 -4.14 -15.76
N GLY A 103 -3.12 -4.66 -15.35
CA GLY A 103 -3.09 -5.59 -14.23
C GLY A 103 -1.72 -5.95 -13.67
N LEU A 104 -1.79 -6.73 -12.62
CA LEU A 104 -0.69 -7.30 -11.86
C LEU A 104 -0.57 -8.78 -12.21
N VAL A 105 0.64 -9.28 -12.46
CA VAL A 105 0.85 -10.68 -12.85
C VAL A 105 0.96 -11.53 -11.58
N CYS A 106 -0.08 -12.31 -11.32
CA CYS A 106 -0.10 -13.36 -10.30
C CYS A 106 0.51 -14.66 -10.83
N TYR A 107 0.67 -15.67 -9.95
CA TYR A 107 1.24 -16.97 -10.31
C TYR A 107 0.41 -17.72 -11.37
N ASP A 108 -0.91 -17.54 -11.36
CA ASP A 108 -1.89 -18.22 -12.23
C ASP A 108 -2.52 -17.31 -13.29
N GLY A 109 -2.04 -16.07 -13.47
CA GLY A 109 -2.56 -15.15 -14.47
C GLY A 109 -2.53 -13.69 -14.08
N VAL A 110 -3.36 -12.86 -14.72
CA VAL A 110 -3.41 -11.42 -14.52
C VAL A 110 -4.55 -11.02 -13.59
N LEU A 111 -4.22 -10.42 -12.45
CA LEU A 111 -5.17 -9.73 -11.58
C LEU A 111 -5.41 -8.31 -12.12
N TYR A 112 -6.56 -8.10 -12.74
CA TYR A 112 -6.90 -6.80 -13.32
C TYR A 112 -7.12 -5.72 -12.27
N TYR A 113 -6.66 -4.50 -12.53
CA TYR A 113 -6.86 -3.34 -11.64
C TYR A 113 -8.33 -3.06 -11.36
N SER A 114 -9.23 -3.33 -12.31
CA SER A 114 -10.67 -3.19 -12.12
C SER A 114 -11.20 -4.09 -11.00
N SER A 115 -10.70 -5.33 -10.89
CA SER A 115 -11.06 -6.26 -9.83
C SER A 115 -10.52 -5.79 -8.47
N VAL A 116 -9.25 -5.36 -8.42
CA VAL A 116 -8.64 -4.77 -7.21
C VAL A 116 -9.47 -3.60 -6.70
N LEU A 117 -9.80 -2.65 -7.57
CA LEU A 117 -10.58 -1.47 -7.20
C LEU A 117 -12.02 -1.80 -6.80
N SER A 118 -12.64 -2.78 -7.44
CA SER A 118 -13.98 -3.25 -7.06
C SER A 118 -13.97 -3.75 -5.60
N ILE A 119 -12.97 -4.52 -5.21
CA ILE A 119 -12.81 -5.00 -3.82
C ILE A 119 -12.51 -3.84 -2.87
N MET A 120 -11.58 -2.94 -3.22
CA MET A 120 -11.28 -1.77 -2.40
C MET A 120 -12.52 -0.89 -2.13
N LYS A 121 -13.38 -0.73 -3.13
CA LYS A 121 -14.64 0.04 -2.99
C LYS A 121 -15.63 -0.55 -2.01
N GLN A 122 -15.68 -1.87 -1.87
CA GLN A 122 -16.61 -2.56 -0.96
C GLN A 122 -16.25 -2.35 0.51
N SER A 123 -15.00 -2.02 0.82
CA SER A 123 -14.58 -1.72 2.18
C SER A 123 -15.15 -0.40 2.68
N LYS A 124 -15.55 -0.36 3.95
CA LYS A 124 -16.03 0.85 4.66
C LYS A 124 -14.88 1.82 4.99
N ALA A 125 -13.63 1.37 4.96
CA ALA A 125 -12.47 2.21 5.24
C ALA A 125 -12.47 3.47 4.39
N GLN A 126 -12.20 4.62 4.99
CA GLN A 126 -12.04 5.88 4.27
C GLN A 126 -10.64 6.05 3.70
N GLN A 127 -9.63 5.44 4.35
CA GLN A 127 -8.24 5.48 3.91
C GLN A 127 -7.93 4.20 3.12
N LYS A 128 -7.74 4.36 1.81
CA LYS A 128 -7.50 3.25 0.87
C LYS A 128 -6.23 3.51 0.09
N MET A 129 -5.29 2.59 0.14
CA MET A 129 -3.96 2.75 -0.43
C MET A 129 -3.56 1.54 -1.26
N ILE A 130 -2.93 1.78 -2.39
CA ILE A 130 -2.34 0.76 -3.25
C ILE A 130 -0.91 1.16 -3.54
N PHE A 131 0.03 0.33 -3.08
CA PHE A 131 1.45 0.45 -3.39
C PHE A 131 1.82 -0.62 -4.40
N VAL A 132 2.42 -0.23 -5.52
CA VAL A 132 2.84 -1.19 -6.57
C VAL A 132 4.30 -0.97 -6.93
N ASP A 133 5.08 -2.02 -6.72
CA ASP A 133 6.45 -2.12 -7.20
C ASP A 133 6.52 -3.08 -8.40
N ALA A 134 6.30 -2.54 -9.59
CA ALA A 134 6.26 -3.30 -10.82
C ALA A 134 6.69 -2.45 -12.01
N CYS A 135 7.22 -3.10 -13.06
CA CYS A 135 7.51 -2.44 -14.32
C CYS A 135 6.22 -1.84 -14.89
N PHE A 136 6.34 -0.63 -15.47
CA PHE A 136 5.21 0.07 -16.10
C PHE A 136 4.01 0.31 -15.16
N ALA A 137 4.23 0.35 -13.86
CA ALA A 137 3.18 0.57 -12.87
C ALA A 137 2.34 1.83 -13.18
N GLY A 138 2.96 2.90 -13.66
CA GLY A 138 2.27 4.12 -14.09
C GLY A 138 1.25 3.94 -15.23
N LYS A 139 1.27 2.82 -15.98
CA LYS A 139 0.23 2.50 -16.98
C LYS A 139 -1.14 2.24 -16.36
N MET A 140 -1.21 2.00 -15.07
CA MET A 140 -2.46 1.96 -14.31
C MET A 140 -3.32 3.22 -14.52
N ARG A 141 -2.70 4.37 -14.73
CA ARG A 141 -3.39 5.64 -15.01
C ARG A 141 -4.06 5.66 -16.39
N ASN A 142 -3.52 4.94 -17.37
CA ASN A 142 -3.88 5.07 -18.80
C ASN A 142 -4.62 3.86 -19.38
N THR A 143 -5.03 2.89 -18.57
CA THR A 143 -5.56 1.62 -19.08
C THR A 143 -6.99 1.71 -19.55
N ASN A 144 -7.45 2.84 -20.14
CA ASN A 144 -8.75 2.69 -20.81
C ASN A 144 -9.13 3.73 -21.85
N LYS A 145 -9.25 3.22 -23.06
CA LYS A 145 -10.23 3.70 -24.07
C LYS A 145 -11.70 3.38 -23.70
N ARG A 146 -11.97 2.75 -22.55
CA ARG A 146 -13.32 2.47 -22.00
C ARG A 146 -13.42 2.95 -20.54
N ASN A 147 -13.71 4.23 -20.37
CA ASN A 147 -14.43 4.86 -19.25
C ASN A 147 -14.12 4.51 -17.79
N THR A 148 -12.93 4.13 -17.38
CA THR A 148 -12.59 4.09 -15.96
C THR A 148 -11.50 5.12 -15.65
N ASN A 149 -11.94 6.32 -15.27
CA ASN A 149 -11.06 7.37 -14.79
C ASN A 149 -10.70 7.05 -13.31
N TYR A 150 -9.72 6.16 -13.10
CA TYR A 150 -9.27 5.77 -11.76
C TYR A 150 -8.76 6.96 -10.92
N SER A 151 -8.43 8.09 -11.53
CA SER A 151 -8.04 9.30 -10.80
C SER A 151 -9.16 9.91 -9.97
N LYS A 152 -10.43 9.51 -10.19
CA LYS A 152 -11.59 9.95 -9.41
C LYS A 152 -11.92 9.02 -8.25
N GLU A 153 -11.25 7.86 -8.17
CA GLU A 153 -11.46 6.92 -7.08
C GLU A 153 -10.86 7.45 -5.78
N ASN A 154 -11.57 7.23 -4.68
CA ASN A 154 -11.10 7.59 -3.34
C ASN A 154 -10.05 6.57 -2.85
N VAL A 155 -8.96 6.46 -3.61
CA VAL A 155 -7.84 5.53 -3.37
C VAL A 155 -6.56 6.27 -3.69
N MET A 156 -5.56 6.17 -2.83
CA MET A 156 -4.19 6.59 -3.09
C MET A 156 -3.45 5.48 -3.83
N PHE A 157 -2.89 5.81 -4.97
CA PHE A 157 -1.99 4.94 -5.72
C PHE A 157 -0.57 5.47 -5.59
N PHE A 158 0.34 4.65 -5.09
CA PHE A 158 1.75 4.96 -5.04
C PHE A 158 2.52 3.88 -5.80
N LEU A 159 3.05 4.25 -6.95
CA LEU A 159 3.62 3.35 -7.94
C LEU A 159 5.12 3.61 -8.07
N SER A 160 5.89 2.55 -8.23
CA SER A 160 7.35 2.60 -8.27
C SER A 160 7.94 3.34 -9.47
N SER A 161 7.20 3.45 -10.57
CA SER A 161 7.69 4.03 -11.82
C SER A 161 6.59 4.68 -12.65
N ARG A 162 6.99 5.55 -13.59
CA ARG A 162 6.11 6.07 -14.64
C ARG A 162 5.67 4.97 -15.62
N SER A 163 4.67 5.30 -16.44
CA SER A 163 4.08 4.35 -17.41
C SER A 163 5.06 3.83 -18.48
N THR A 164 6.18 4.50 -18.69
CA THR A 164 7.21 4.18 -19.68
C THR A 164 8.48 3.64 -19.04
N GLU A 165 8.54 3.55 -17.71
CA GLU A 165 9.74 3.18 -16.98
C GLU A 165 9.64 1.78 -16.38
N LYS A 166 10.80 1.15 -16.20
CA LYS A 166 10.93 -0.10 -15.45
C LYS A 166 11.16 0.21 -13.97
N SER A 167 10.59 -0.60 -13.08
CA SER A 167 11.03 -0.65 -11.69
C SER A 167 12.38 -1.37 -11.61
N LEU A 168 13.30 -0.84 -10.85
CA LEU A 168 14.67 -1.34 -10.76
C LEU A 168 14.84 -2.19 -9.51
N GLU A 169 15.39 -3.39 -9.68
CA GLU A 169 15.99 -4.13 -8.58
C GLU A 169 17.34 -3.49 -8.19
N THR A 170 17.66 -3.53 -6.91
CA THR A 170 18.98 -3.08 -6.45
C THR A 170 20.08 -4.02 -6.98
N PRO A 171 21.25 -3.49 -7.38
CA PRO A 171 22.36 -4.33 -7.81
C PRO A 171 22.79 -5.31 -6.71
N ARG A 172 23.20 -6.52 -7.08
CA ARG A 172 23.63 -7.57 -6.12
C ARG A 172 24.78 -7.09 -5.23
N GLN A 173 25.67 -6.27 -5.76
CA GLN A 173 26.86 -5.73 -5.07
C GLN A 173 26.51 -4.79 -3.91
N THR A 174 25.29 -4.23 -3.87
CA THR A 174 24.88 -3.29 -2.81
C THR A 174 24.49 -3.97 -1.52
N GLY A 175 24.32 -5.31 -1.52
CA GLY A 175 23.83 -6.06 -0.37
C GLY A 175 22.35 -5.86 -0.02
N PHE A 176 21.64 -4.99 -0.73
CA PHE A 176 20.20 -4.82 -0.54
C PHE A 176 19.42 -6.03 -1.06
N LYS A 177 18.43 -6.45 -0.26
CA LYS A 177 17.57 -7.61 -0.55
C LYS A 177 16.23 -7.21 -1.17
N ASN A 178 15.99 -5.92 -1.41
CA ASN A 178 14.75 -5.33 -1.88
C ASN A 178 14.97 -4.58 -3.19
N SER A 179 13.91 -4.36 -3.94
CA SER A 179 13.88 -3.43 -5.07
C SER A 179 14.15 -1.99 -4.62
N LEU A 180 14.57 -1.14 -5.55
CA LEU A 180 14.96 0.22 -5.21
C LEU A 180 13.81 1.02 -4.58
N PHE A 181 12.61 0.91 -5.13
CA PHE A 181 11.44 1.58 -4.57
C PHE A 181 11.15 1.08 -3.14
N THR A 182 11.16 -0.24 -2.93
CA THR A 182 10.86 -0.84 -1.62
C THR A 182 11.94 -0.51 -0.59
N VAL A 183 13.21 -0.38 -0.96
CA VAL A 183 14.27 0.09 -0.05
C VAL A 183 13.94 1.46 0.52
N PHE A 184 13.54 2.41 -0.33
CA PHE A 184 13.20 3.76 0.14
C PHE A 184 11.84 3.78 0.85
N LEU A 185 10.86 2.99 0.40
CA LEU A 185 9.58 2.85 1.09
C LEU A 185 9.77 2.29 2.51
N GLU A 186 10.58 1.25 2.68
CA GLU A 186 10.94 0.69 3.99
C GLU A 186 11.58 1.74 4.89
N ARG A 187 12.60 2.44 4.41
CA ARG A 187 13.29 3.47 5.18
C ARG A 187 12.35 4.59 5.61
N GLY A 188 11.50 5.02 4.67
CA GLY A 188 10.49 6.05 4.92
C GLY A 188 9.50 5.61 5.99
N LEU A 189 8.89 4.42 5.85
CA LEU A 189 7.92 3.85 6.79
C LEU A 189 8.51 3.57 8.18
N ARG A 190 9.82 3.37 8.31
CA ARG A 190 10.53 3.23 9.60
C ARG A 190 10.91 4.55 10.25
N GLY A 191 10.36 5.66 9.81
CA GLY A 191 10.55 6.98 10.41
C GLY A 191 11.39 7.95 9.57
N GLY A 192 12.07 7.49 8.52
CA GLY A 192 12.89 8.37 7.69
C GLY A 192 12.12 9.47 6.96
N ALA A 193 10.83 9.25 6.73
CA ALA A 193 9.96 10.22 6.08
C ALA A 193 9.28 11.20 7.05
N ASP A 194 9.34 10.96 8.36
CA ASP A 194 8.73 11.82 9.39
C ASP A 194 9.53 13.13 9.54
N THR A 195 9.16 14.12 8.74
CA THR A 195 9.88 15.40 8.66
C THR A 195 9.55 16.34 9.80
N ASN A 196 8.35 16.27 10.35
CA ASN A 196 7.88 17.12 11.44
C ASN A 196 8.02 16.49 12.84
N LYS A 197 8.45 15.21 12.91
CA LYS A 197 8.69 14.42 14.14
C LYS A 197 7.45 14.23 15.01
N ASP A 198 6.26 14.12 14.36
CA ASP A 198 5.00 13.89 15.07
C ASP A 198 4.65 12.41 15.21
N ARG A 199 5.53 11.50 14.74
CA ARG A 199 5.36 10.04 14.72
C ARG A 199 4.23 9.56 13.81
N VAL A 200 3.83 10.38 12.86
CA VAL A 200 2.87 10.04 11.81
C VAL A 200 3.53 10.27 10.47
N ILE A 201 3.59 9.26 9.64
CA ILE A 201 4.01 9.44 8.25
C ILE A 201 2.77 9.61 7.39
N THR A 202 2.66 10.77 6.79
CA THR A 202 1.59 11.14 5.88
C THR A 202 1.86 10.68 4.44
N ALA A 203 0.84 10.66 3.60
CA ALA A 203 0.97 10.36 2.17
C ALA A 203 1.95 11.32 1.47
N LYS A 204 1.94 12.61 1.83
CA LYS A 204 2.85 13.60 1.26
C LYS A 204 4.31 13.36 1.68
N GLU A 205 4.54 13.05 2.96
CA GLU A 205 5.89 12.81 3.48
C GLU A 205 6.52 11.56 2.87
N ILE A 206 5.78 10.43 2.86
CA ILE A 206 6.29 9.20 2.26
C ILE A 206 6.56 9.36 0.76
N TYR A 207 5.71 10.09 0.04
CA TYR A 207 5.93 10.36 -1.37
C TYR A 207 7.21 11.17 -1.61
N ASN A 208 7.38 12.29 -0.92
CA ASN A 208 8.54 13.15 -1.08
C ASN A 208 9.83 12.40 -0.79
N PHE A 209 9.87 11.65 0.32
CA PHE A 209 11.03 10.88 0.73
C PHE A 209 11.39 9.79 -0.28
N VAL A 210 10.41 8.97 -0.69
CA VAL A 210 10.63 7.86 -1.62
C VAL A 210 10.96 8.38 -3.02
N HIS A 211 10.22 9.38 -3.51
CA HIS A 211 10.45 9.95 -4.83
C HIS A 211 11.88 10.51 -4.95
N GLN A 212 12.29 11.36 -4.01
CA GLN A 212 13.63 11.94 -4.03
C GLN A 212 14.70 10.86 -3.98
N GLY A 213 14.61 9.92 -3.04
CA GLY A 213 15.62 8.89 -2.87
C GLY A 213 15.73 7.95 -4.07
N VAL A 214 14.60 7.53 -4.66
CA VAL A 214 14.59 6.65 -5.84
C VAL A 214 15.15 7.38 -7.08
N VAL A 215 14.73 8.62 -7.33
CA VAL A 215 15.21 9.40 -8.47
C VAL A 215 16.72 9.58 -8.40
N GLU A 216 17.23 9.97 -7.24
CA GLU A 216 18.67 10.18 -7.02
C GLU A 216 19.44 8.86 -7.14
N ALA A 217 19.05 7.81 -6.43
CA ALA A 217 19.75 6.53 -6.44
C ALA A 217 19.66 5.78 -7.79
N SER A 218 18.62 6.03 -8.58
CA SER A 218 18.50 5.46 -9.93
C SER A 218 19.29 6.24 -10.99
N GLY A 219 19.88 7.38 -10.65
CA GLY A 219 20.46 8.29 -11.64
C GLY A 219 19.41 8.79 -12.63
N ASN A 220 18.25 9.21 -12.13
CA ASN A 220 17.12 9.76 -12.89
C ASN A 220 16.47 8.77 -13.88
N ARG A 221 16.57 7.44 -13.61
CA ARG A 221 16.00 6.39 -14.48
C ARG A 221 14.67 5.83 -14.00
N GLN A 222 14.32 6.09 -12.74
CA GLN A 222 13.07 5.62 -12.14
C GLN A 222 12.44 6.76 -11.35
N HIS A 223 11.16 7.05 -11.64
CA HIS A 223 10.41 8.12 -11.00
C HIS A 223 9.14 7.54 -10.38
N PRO A 224 9.10 7.32 -9.07
CA PRO A 224 7.86 6.98 -8.38
C PRO A 224 6.79 8.04 -8.61
N VAL A 225 5.56 7.60 -8.76
CA VAL A 225 4.41 8.48 -9.00
C VAL A 225 3.30 8.20 -8.00
N MET A 226 2.67 9.27 -7.53
CA MET A 226 1.50 9.17 -6.64
C MET A 226 0.33 9.92 -7.26
N TRP A 227 -0.86 9.31 -7.22
CA TRP A 227 -2.07 9.92 -7.75
C TRP A 227 -3.33 9.30 -7.11
N GLY A 228 -4.50 9.88 -7.39
CA GLY A 228 -5.79 9.48 -6.83
C GLY A 228 -6.50 10.66 -6.18
N LYS A 229 -7.64 10.38 -5.56
CA LYS A 229 -8.39 11.37 -4.78
C LYS A 229 -8.21 11.06 -3.30
N PHE A 230 -7.28 11.70 -2.65
CA PHE A 230 -6.97 11.53 -1.23
C PHE A 230 -6.42 12.82 -0.63
N ASP A 231 -6.43 12.92 0.70
CA ASP A 231 -5.77 14.01 1.41
C ASP A 231 -4.25 13.71 1.52
N GLY A 232 -3.40 14.65 1.15
CA GLY A 232 -1.95 14.54 1.29
C GLY A 232 -1.50 14.37 2.76
N ASN A 233 -2.30 14.82 3.71
CA ASN A 233 -2.07 14.64 5.14
C ASN A 233 -2.64 13.30 5.67
N MET A 234 -3.22 12.47 4.81
CA MET A 234 -3.71 11.14 5.18
C MET A 234 -2.56 10.32 5.80
N PRO A 235 -2.72 9.78 7.02
CA PRO A 235 -1.69 8.96 7.64
C PRO A 235 -1.54 7.63 6.88
N VAL A 236 -0.30 7.26 6.60
CA VAL A 236 0.08 5.96 6.04
C VAL A 236 0.45 4.99 7.18
N ILE A 237 1.20 5.47 8.15
CA ILE A 237 1.59 4.73 9.35
C ILE A 237 1.79 5.69 10.53
N LYS A 238 1.51 5.18 11.76
CA LYS A 238 1.73 5.88 13.03
C LYS A 238 2.44 4.93 13.98
N TRP A 239 3.31 5.41 14.89
CA TRP A 239 3.96 4.61 15.94
C TRP A 239 4.15 5.36 17.25
#